data_e8947bb464b933ce62e06d433cc028e0
#
_entry.id   e8947bb464b933ce62e06d433cc028e0
#
_cell.length_a   1.000
_cell.length_b   1.000
_cell.length_c   1.000
_cell.angle_alpha   90.00
_cell.angle_beta   90.00
_cell.angle_gamma   90.00
#
_symmetry.space_group_name_H-M   'P 1'
#
loop_
_entity.id
_entity.type
_entity.pdbx_description
1 polymer ?
#
loop_
_entity_poly.entity_id
_entity_poly.type
_entity_poly.pdbx_seq_one_letter_code
_entity_poly.pdbx_strand_id
1 'polypeptide(L)'
;EIFNQSKKLHIEILNTEKYYGRAGQGKSAITMNPVIIIGGGSIGSNLANYLQFAGVTNFIVIDPQTLYFENLGRHTGSFDQVIYKKAKVIQQNLYKKFPLTKCQAICNNYIREMQGNEKIFLDSDLIIDTTGDATSHVGLLKWLKHSGYNKNIVLCGVEPFMTMGHVIVANKNYADYLIG
;
A
#
# COMPACT_ATOMS: atom_id res chain seq x y z
N GLU A 1 2.59 7.21 -58.23
CA GLU A 1 1.99 6.20 -57.34
C GLU A 1 2.23 6.63 -55.91
N ILE A 2 1.21 7.25 -55.29
CA ILE A 2 1.22 7.57 -53.86
C ILE A 2 0.85 6.25 -53.16
N PHE A 3 1.85 5.51 -52.68
CA PHE A 3 1.62 4.35 -51.80
C PHE A 3 0.98 4.84 -50.50
N ASN A 4 -0.28 4.59 -50.41
CA ASN A 4 -1.08 4.82 -49.19
C ASN A 4 -0.65 3.79 -48.13
N GLN A 5 0.40 4.08 -47.37
CA GLN A 5 0.80 3.26 -46.20
C GLN A 5 -0.17 3.50 -45.08
N SER A 6 -1.29 2.81 -45.08
CA SER A 6 -2.19 2.75 -43.96
C SER A 6 -1.48 2.06 -42.78
N LYS A 7 -1.08 2.82 -41.78
CA LYS A 7 -0.60 2.25 -40.50
C LYS A 7 -1.79 1.74 -39.71
N LYS A 8 -1.84 0.44 -39.44
CA LYS A 8 -2.80 -0.12 -38.48
C LYS A 8 -2.43 0.38 -37.10
N LEU A 9 -3.31 1.17 -36.47
CA LEU A 9 -3.18 1.58 -35.08
C LEU A 9 -3.90 0.54 -34.20
N HIS A 10 -3.18 0.01 -33.23
CA HIS A 10 -3.79 -0.81 -32.19
C HIS A 10 -4.25 0.14 -31.05
N ILE A 11 -5.56 0.19 -30.82
CA ILE A 11 -6.15 1.02 -29.78
C ILE A 11 -6.70 0.11 -28.69
N GLU A 12 -6.25 0.29 -27.46
CA GLU A 12 -6.78 -0.38 -26.28
C GLU A 12 -7.50 0.60 -25.36
N ILE A 13 -8.65 0.17 -24.83
CA ILE A 13 -9.37 0.92 -23.82
C ILE A 13 -8.75 0.57 -22.46
N LEU A 14 -8.24 1.60 -21.78
CA LEU A 14 -7.70 1.47 -20.43
C LEU A 14 -8.83 1.74 -19.41
N ASN A 15 -9.37 0.68 -18.83
CA ASN A 15 -10.34 0.75 -17.75
C ASN A 15 -10.15 -0.40 -16.74
N THR A 16 -10.72 -0.25 -15.56
CA THR A 16 -10.65 -1.25 -14.49
C THR A 16 -11.30 -2.57 -14.85
N GLU A 17 -12.41 -2.55 -15.57
CA GLU A 17 -13.13 -3.75 -15.97
C GLU A 17 -12.29 -4.62 -16.92
N LYS A 18 -11.62 -4.03 -17.91
CA LYS A 18 -10.74 -4.76 -18.83
C LYS A 18 -9.48 -5.27 -18.12
N TYR A 19 -8.93 -4.44 -17.21
CA TYR A 19 -7.70 -4.79 -16.50
C TYR A 19 -7.89 -5.97 -15.54
N TYR A 20 -8.99 -5.99 -14.78
CA TYR A 20 -9.28 -7.02 -13.78
C TYR A 20 -10.23 -8.12 -14.26
N GLY A 21 -10.85 -7.98 -15.43
CA GLY A 21 -11.93 -8.88 -15.90
C GLY A 21 -11.50 -10.35 -16.04
N ARG A 22 -10.23 -10.62 -16.35
CA ARG A 22 -9.69 -11.99 -16.43
C ARG A 22 -9.37 -12.62 -15.07
N ALA A 23 -9.27 -11.82 -14.01
CA ALA A 23 -9.02 -12.33 -12.65
C ALA A 23 -10.27 -12.87 -11.95
N GLY A 24 -11.40 -13.01 -12.67
CA GLY A 24 -12.67 -13.51 -12.12
C GLY A 24 -13.38 -12.52 -11.18
N GLN A 25 -12.84 -11.35 -11.00
CA GLN A 25 -13.43 -10.31 -10.18
C GLN A 25 -14.42 -9.52 -11.03
N GLY A 26 -15.70 -9.85 -10.88
CA GLY A 26 -16.77 -9.02 -11.44
C GLY A 26 -16.72 -7.61 -10.89
N LYS A 27 -17.05 -6.66 -11.70
CA LYS A 27 -17.48 -5.24 -11.57
C LYS A 27 -17.11 -4.39 -10.33
N SER A 28 -16.50 -4.88 -9.27
CA SER A 28 -16.21 -4.07 -8.09
C SER A 28 -14.71 -3.80 -7.93
N ALA A 29 -14.30 -2.58 -8.27
CA ALA A 29 -13.18 -1.97 -7.60
C ALA A 29 -13.41 -2.12 -6.09
N ILE A 30 -12.55 -2.86 -5.41
CA ILE A 30 -12.78 -3.34 -4.05
C ILE A 30 -12.86 -2.18 -3.04
N THR A 31 -12.34 -0.99 -3.36
CA THR A 31 -12.33 0.12 -2.40
C THR A 31 -12.67 1.46 -3.05
N MET A 32 -13.66 2.15 -2.49
CA MET A 32 -13.92 3.56 -2.79
C MET A 32 -12.98 4.48 -1.97
N ASN A 33 -12.65 4.09 -0.74
CA ASN A 33 -11.73 4.79 0.14
C ASN A 33 -10.32 4.17 0.08
N PRO A 34 -9.26 4.88 0.49
CA PRO A 34 -7.92 4.38 0.38
C PRO A 34 -7.62 3.22 1.33
N VAL A 35 -6.74 2.32 0.90
CA VAL A 35 -6.00 1.41 1.76
C VAL A 35 -4.70 2.11 2.17
N ILE A 36 -4.47 2.23 3.48
CA ILE A 36 -3.23 2.80 4.03
C ILE A 36 -2.23 1.69 4.27
N ILE A 37 -1.02 1.85 3.74
CA ILE A 37 0.13 0.99 4.04
C ILE A 37 1.16 1.82 4.80
N ILE A 38 1.40 1.47 6.05
CA ILE A 38 2.45 2.04 6.90
C ILE A 38 3.68 1.16 6.77
N GLY A 39 4.79 1.74 6.33
CA GLY A 39 6.03 1.02 6.02
C GLY A 39 6.10 0.56 4.57
N GLY A 40 7.02 1.15 3.80
CA GLY A 40 7.29 0.81 2.40
C GLY A 40 8.49 -0.11 2.25
N GLY A 41 8.75 -0.98 3.22
CA GLY A 41 9.85 -1.93 3.18
C GLY A 41 9.58 -3.18 2.33
N SER A 42 10.21 -4.28 2.69
CA SER A 42 10.06 -5.58 2.01
C SER A 42 8.61 -6.05 1.94
N ILE A 43 7.92 -6.05 3.08
CA ILE A 43 6.51 -6.49 3.14
C ILE A 43 5.62 -5.48 2.42
N GLY A 44 5.68 -4.20 2.81
CA GLY A 44 4.76 -3.17 2.30
C GLY A 44 4.85 -2.94 0.80
N SER A 45 6.06 -2.95 0.22
CA SER A 45 6.23 -2.76 -1.22
C SER A 45 5.65 -3.91 -2.04
N ASN A 46 5.83 -5.16 -1.59
CA ASN A 46 5.26 -6.33 -2.25
C ASN A 46 3.74 -6.40 -2.04
N LEU A 47 3.28 -6.14 -0.82
CA LEU A 47 1.85 -6.14 -0.49
C LEU A 47 1.07 -5.12 -1.33
N ALA A 48 1.61 -3.91 -1.54
CA ALA A 48 1.00 -2.91 -2.42
C ALA A 48 0.73 -3.46 -3.83
N ASN A 49 1.69 -4.19 -4.40
CA ASN A 49 1.52 -4.84 -5.70
C ASN A 49 0.45 -5.94 -5.67
N TYR A 50 0.45 -6.80 -4.65
CA TYR A 50 -0.55 -7.87 -4.54
C TYR A 50 -1.97 -7.32 -4.35
N LEU A 51 -2.13 -6.28 -3.54
CA LEU A 51 -3.41 -5.59 -3.37
C LEU A 51 -3.88 -4.94 -4.67
N GLN A 52 -2.96 -4.34 -5.46
CA GLN A 52 -3.30 -3.81 -6.78
C GLN A 52 -3.78 -4.93 -7.71
N PHE A 53 -3.10 -6.10 -7.73
CA PHE A 53 -3.56 -7.25 -8.51
C PHE A 53 -4.91 -7.79 -8.04
N ALA A 54 -5.19 -7.69 -6.75
CA ALA A 54 -6.49 -8.03 -6.18
C ALA A 54 -7.59 -6.99 -6.44
N GLY A 55 -7.30 -5.88 -7.14
CA GLY A 55 -8.28 -4.89 -7.55
C GLY A 55 -8.33 -3.63 -6.71
N VAL A 56 -7.45 -3.46 -5.72
CA VAL A 56 -7.33 -2.21 -4.97
C VAL A 56 -6.71 -1.15 -5.88
N THR A 57 -7.39 -0.02 -6.03
CA THR A 57 -6.96 1.07 -6.93
C THR A 57 -6.73 2.40 -6.21
N ASN A 58 -6.92 2.44 -4.89
CA ASN A 58 -6.74 3.66 -4.10
C ASN A 58 -5.87 3.38 -2.87
N PHE A 59 -4.69 4.00 -2.82
CA PHE A 59 -3.67 3.76 -1.80
C PHE A 59 -3.18 5.04 -1.15
N ILE A 60 -2.79 4.93 0.12
CA ILE A 60 -1.90 5.88 0.80
C ILE A 60 -0.73 5.06 1.33
N VAL A 61 0.49 5.40 0.92
CA VAL A 61 1.71 4.74 1.40
C VAL A 61 2.51 5.72 2.24
N ILE A 62 2.80 5.33 3.49
CA ILE A 62 3.49 6.19 4.45
C ILE A 62 4.83 5.54 4.81
N ASP A 63 5.93 6.15 4.41
CA ASP A 63 7.30 5.72 4.74
C ASP A 63 8.28 6.90 4.66
N PRO A 64 9.02 7.24 5.75
CA PRO A 64 9.98 8.33 5.73
C PRO A 64 11.31 7.95 5.06
N GLN A 65 11.58 6.66 4.88
CA GLN A 65 12.89 6.16 4.49
C GLN A 65 13.17 6.34 2.99
N THR A 66 14.46 6.32 2.69
CA THR A 66 15.00 6.31 1.33
C THR A 66 15.32 4.87 0.92
N LEU A 67 15.12 4.55 -0.34
CA LEU A 67 15.53 3.27 -0.92
C LEU A 67 17.03 3.28 -1.17
N TYR A 68 17.74 2.32 -0.58
CA TYR A 68 19.16 2.12 -0.79
C TYR A 68 19.42 0.79 -1.52
N PHE A 69 20.65 0.64 -2.01
CA PHE A 69 21.05 -0.52 -2.80
C PHE A 69 20.80 -1.85 -2.07
N GLU A 70 21.10 -1.93 -0.78
CA GLU A 70 20.87 -3.14 0.04
C GLU A 70 19.41 -3.52 0.22
N ASN A 71 18.47 -2.63 -0.13
CA ASN A 71 17.06 -2.95 -0.07
C ASN A 71 16.57 -3.69 -1.31
N LEU A 72 17.27 -3.58 -2.46
CA LEU A 72 16.79 -4.07 -3.75
C LEU A 72 16.51 -5.57 -3.78
N GLY A 73 17.24 -6.35 -3.00
CA GLY A 73 17.02 -7.81 -2.93
C GLY A 73 15.65 -8.23 -2.39
N ARG A 74 14.91 -7.32 -1.76
CA ARG A 74 13.61 -7.63 -1.13
C ARG A 74 12.53 -6.55 -1.35
N HIS A 75 12.87 -5.44 -1.97
CA HIS A 75 11.96 -4.34 -2.28
C HIS A 75 11.56 -4.38 -3.75
N THR A 76 10.37 -3.90 -4.08
CA THR A 76 9.87 -3.86 -5.48
C THR A 76 10.49 -2.75 -6.33
N GLY A 77 11.32 -1.91 -5.75
CA GLY A 77 12.08 -0.88 -6.46
C GLY A 77 13.21 -1.46 -7.30
N SER A 78 13.64 -0.73 -8.31
CA SER A 78 14.71 -1.06 -9.24
C SER A 78 15.95 -0.18 -8.98
N PHE A 79 17.07 -0.53 -9.62
CA PHE A 79 18.35 0.15 -9.44
C PHE A 79 18.30 1.65 -9.76
N ASP A 80 17.57 2.04 -10.79
CA ASP A 80 17.35 3.43 -11.19
C ASP A 80 16.52 4.25 -10.19
N GLN A 81 15.87 3.57 -9.24
CA GLN A 81 15.08 4.19 -8.17
C GLN A 81 15.83 4.29 -6.83
N VAL A 82 17.09 3.86 -6.77
CA VAL A 82 17.94 4.07 -5.59
C VAL A 82 18.06 5.55 -5.31
N ILE A 83 18.12 5.95 -4.01
CA ILE A 83 18.08 7.30 -3.46
C ILE A 83 16.71 8.01 -3.49
N TYR A 84 15.69 7.43 -4.10
CA TYR A 84 14.33 7.96 -3.96
C TYR A 84 13.67 7.51 -2.66
N LYS A 85 12.68 8.26 -2.21
CA LYS A 85 11.85 7.88 -1.04
C LYS A 85 11.04 6.61 -1.34
N LYS A 86 11.06 5.61 -0.43
CA LYS A 86 10.37 4.31 -0.60
C LYS A 86 8.90 4.47 -0.95
N ALA A 87 8.17 5.36 -0.24
CA ALA A 87 6.78 5.64 -0.55
C ALA A 87 6.57 6.15 -1.99
N LYS A 88 7.49 7.00 -2.49
CA LYS A 88 7.46 7.50 -3.87
C LYS A 88 7.76 6.41 -4.90
N VAL A 89 8.69 5.52 -4.59
CA VAL A 89 9.01 4.36 -5.45
C VAL A 89 7.78 3.47 -5.62
N ILE A 90 7.11 3.14 -4.52
CA ILE A 90 5.88 2.33 -4.56
C ILE A 90 4.80 3.05 -5.39
N GLN A 91 4.55 4.34 -5.16
CA GLN A 91 3.60 5.14 -5.93
C GLN A 91 3.89 5.06 -7.44
N GLN A 92 5.15 5.25 -7.85
CA GLN A 92 5.55 5.19 -9.26
C GLN A 92 5.33 3.80 -9.86
N ASN A 93 5.68 2.74 -9.11
CA ASN A 93 5.57 1.37 -9.59
C ASN A 93 4.11 0.93 -9.75
N LEU A 94 3.24 1.32 -8.82
CA LEU A 94 1.79 1.08 -8.95
C LEU A 94 1.22 1.80 -10.17
N TYR A 95 1.59 3.06 -10.39
CA TYR A 95 1.15 3.83 -11.54
C TYR A 95 1.66 3.24 -12.87
N LYS A 96 2.93 2.82 -12.92
CA LYS A 96 3.51 2.20 -14.13
C LYS A 96 2.77 0.91 -14.52
N LYS A 97 2.30 0.13 -13.54
CA LYS A 97 1.54 -1.11 -13.79
C LYS A 97 0.10 -0.84 -14.21
N PHE A 98 -0.57 0.09 -13.54
CA PHE A 98 -1.94 0.46 -13.86
C PHE A 98 -2.13 1.97 -13.62
N PRO A 99 -2.11 2.77 -14.70
CA PRO A 99 -2.15 4.24 -14.60
C PRO A 99 -3.40 4.84 -13.96
N LEU A 100 -4.49 4.07 -13.84
CA LEU A 100 -5.70 4.49 -13.15
C LEU A 100 -5.63 4.31 -11.62
N THR A 101 -4.54 3.73 -11.10
CA THR A 101 -4.33 3.61 -9.65
C THR A 101 -4.07 5.00 -9.06
N LYS A 102 -4.85 5.34 -8.04
CA LYS A 102 -4.60 6.50 -7.19
C LYS A 102 -3.68 6.08 -6.06
N CYS A 103 -2.55 6.74 -5.90
CA CYS A 103 -1.65 6.47 -4.80
C CYS A 103 -1.05 7.79 -4.29
N GLN A 104 -1.29 8.09 -3.03
CA GLN A 104 -0.63 9.18 -2.31
C GLN A 104 0.59 8.63 -1.58
N ALA A 105 1.77 9.19 -1.86
CA ALA A 105 2.99 8.86 -1.14
C ALA A 105 3.27 9.92 -0.08
N ILE A 106 3.33 9.51 1.19
CA ILE A 106 3.62 10.36 2.34
C ILE A 106 5.01 9.97 2.86
N CYS A 107 5.97 10.87 2.65
CA CYS A 107 7.38 10.64 3.04
C CYS A 107 7.66 11.16 4.45
N ASN A 108 6.83 10.81 5.40
CA ASN A 108 6.87 11.26 6.78
C ASN A 108 6.69 10.09 7.74
N ASN A 109 6.97 10.32 9.04
CA ASN A 109 6.64 9.37 10.09
C ASN A 109 5.11 9.31 10.26
N TYR A 110 4.54 8.09 10.32
CA TYR A 110 3.10 7.90 10.38
C TYR A 110 2.47 8.47 11.65
N ILE A 111 3.18 8.49 12.79
CA ILE A 111 2.68 9.08 14.05
C ILE A 111 2.46 10.59 13.89
N ARG A 112 3.43 11.28 13.28
CA ARG A 112 3.30 12.71 12.98
C ARG A 112 2.15 12.98 12.01
N GLU A 113 2.01 12.13 11.00
CA GLU A 113 0.96 12.25 10.02
C GLU A 113 -0.41 11.99 10.68
N MET A 114 -0.53 11.00 11.54
CA MET A 114 -1.74 10.69 12.29
C MET A 114 -2.16 11.83 13.22
N GLN A 115 -1.20 12.49 13.89
CA GLN A 115 -1.46 13.65 14.72
C GLN A 115 -1.85 14.91 13.95
N GLY A 116 -1.26 15.11 12.77
CA GLY A 116 -1.49 16.29 11.94
C GLY A 116 -2.66 16.17 10.96
N ASN A 117 -3.03 14.95 10.58
CA ASN A 117 -4.04 14.68 9.55
C ASN A 117 -4.79 13.37 9.83
N GLU A 118 -5.34 13.24 11.02
CA GLU A 118 -6.07 12.04 11.46
C GLU A 118 -7.19 11.64 10.49
N LYS A 119 -7.79 12.61 9.82
CA LYS A 119 -8.91 12.37 8.90
C LYS A 119 -8.58 11.36 7.81
N ILE A 120 -7.37 11.35 7.25
CA ILE A 120 -7.01 10.37 6.20
C ILE A 120 -7.05 8.93 6.71
N PHE A 121 -6.75 8.72 8.00
CA PHE A 121 -6.83 7.42 8.64
C PHE A 121 -8.28 7.02 8.90
N LEU A 122 -9.09 7.94 9.42
CA LEU A 122 -10.52 7.70 9.68
C LEU A 122 -11.31 7.40 8.40
N ASP A 123 -10.98 8.05 7.30
CA ASP A 123 -11.63 7.88 6.01
C ASP A 123 -11.16 6.63 5.24
N SER A 124 -10.08 5.95 5.69
CA SER A 124 -9.56 4.77 5.01
C SER A 124 -10.44 3.52 5.19
N ASP A 125 -10.39 2.59 4.23
CA ASP A 125 -11.11 1.32 4.35
C ASP A 125 -10.31 0.26 5.11
N LEU A 126 -8.99 0.36 5.08
CA LEU A 126 -8.10 -0.56 5.75
C LEU A 126 -6.77 0.13 6.06
N ILE A 127 -6.22 -0.13 7.24
CA ILE A 127 -4.88 0.29 7.62
C ILE A 127 -4.02 -0.96 7.83
N ILE A 128 -2.88 -1.02 7.17
CA ILE A 128 -1.94 -2.14 7.26
C ILE A 128 -0.59 -1.59 7.71
N ASP A 129 -0.13 -2.00 8.89
CA ASP A 129 1.21 -1.70 9.37
C ASP A 129 2.15 -2.85 8.99
N THR A 130 3.14 -2.55 8.19
CA THR A 130 4.16 -3.49 7.70
C THR A 130 5.56 -3.09 8.16
N THR A 131 5.66 -2.26 9.19
CA THR A 131 6.96 -1.81 9.72
C THR A 131 7.71 -2.93 10.42
N GLY A 132 7.00 -3.89 10.99
CA GLY A 132 7.58 -4.92 11.85
C GLY A 132 8.11 -4.36 13.18
N ASP A 133 7.77 -3.12 13.52
CA ASP A 133 8.21 -2.46 14.75
C ASP A 133 7.12 -2.55 15.82
N ALA A 134 7.45 -3.19 16.95
CA ALA A 134 6.52 -3.37 18.07
C ALA A 134 6.01 -2.02 18.62
N THR A 135 6.84 -0.99 18.63
CA THR A 135 6.44 0.35 19.10
C THR A 135 5.39 0.96 18.17
N SER A 136 5.56 0.76 16.85
CA SER A 136 4.59 1.15 15.84
C SER A 136 3.26 0.43 16.05
N HIS A 137 3.30 -0.89 16.18
CA HIS A 137 2.10 -1.71 16.39
C HIS A 137 1.32 -1.27 17.64
N VAL A 138 2.00 -1.11 18.79
CA VAL A 138 1.36 -0.64 20.01
C VAL A 138 0.79 0.77 19.87
N GLY A 139 1.53 1.66 19.19
CA GLY A 139 1.05 3.03 18.91
C GLY A 139 -0.24 3.04 18.10
N LEU A 140 -0.31 2.21 17.05
CA LEU A 140 -1.49 2.11 16.20
C LEU A 140 -2.69 1.48 16.93
N LEU A 141 -2.45 0.46 17.77
CA LEU A 141 -3.50 -0.14 18.61
C LEU A 141 -4.05 0.86 19.63
N LYS A 142 -3.20 1.65 20.30
CA LYS A 142 -3.64 2.72 21.21
C LYS A 142 -4.50 3.76 20.49
N TRP A 143 -4.07 4.18 19.30
CA TRP A 143 -4.87 5.08 18.47
C TRP A 143 -6.22 4.45 18.11
N LEU A 144 -6.25 3.20 17.67
CA LEU A 144 -7.46 2.48 17.31
C LEU A 144 -8.48 2.47 18.47
N LYS A 145 -8.00 2.26 19.69
CA LYS A 145 -8.84 2.25 20.90
C LYS A 145 -9.55 3.59 21.14
N HIS A 146 -8.84 4.71 20.94
CA HIS A 146 -9.33 6.04 21.28
C HIS A 146 -9.92 6.81 20.09
N SER A 147 -9.67 6.36 18.85
CA SER A 147 -10.18 6.99 17.64
C SER A 147 -11.64 6.62 17.35
N GLY A 148 -12.24 7.35 16.41
CA GLY A 148 -13.53 7.00 15.81
C GLY A 148 -13.45 5.92 14.71
N TYR A 149 -12.27 5.33 14.48
CA TYR A 149 -12.10 4.30 13.45
C TYR A 149 -12.79 3.00 13.86
N ASN A 150 -13.67 2.49 13.02
CA ASN A 150 -14.53 1.34 13.29
C ASN A 150 -14.28 0.13 12.38
N LYS A 151 -13.21 0.19 11.59
CA LYS A 151 -12.81 -0.89 10.68
C LYS A 151 -11.63 -1.66 11.25
N ASN A 152 -11.20 -2.70 10.53
CA ASN A 152 -10.03 -3.48 10.93
C ASN A 152 -8.73 -2.77 10.59
N ILE A 153 -7.70 -3.04 11.40
CA ILE A 153 -6.30 -2.80 11.09
C ILE A 153 -5.57 -4.14 10.98
N VAL A 154 -4.50 -4.19 10.22
CA VAL A 154 -3.65 -5.37 10.08
C VAL A 154 -2.23 -4.98 10.46
N LEU A 155 -1.62 -5.75 11.34
CA LEU A 155 -0.24 -5.60 11.78
C LEU A 155 0.57 -6.77 11.24
N CYS A 156 1.63 -6.48 10.50
CA CYS A 156 2.48 -7.50 9.89
C CYS A 156 3.93 -7.30 10.32
N GLY A 157 4.61 -8.40 10.61
CA GLY A 157 6.03 -8.39 10.90
C GLY A 157 6.70 -9.70 10.55
N VAL A 158 8.02 -9.65 10.46
CA VAL A 158 8.88 -10.81 10.28
C VAL A 158 9.97 -10.77 11.34
N GLU A 159 10.15 -11.87 12.05
CA GLU A 159 11.16 -12.02 13.05
C GLU A 159 12.58 -12.02 12.45
N PRO A 160 13.62 -11.71 13.24
CA PRO A 160 14.99 -11.78 12.78
C PRO A 160 15.31 -13.12 12.09
N PHE A 161 16.15 -13.07 11.08
CA PHE A 161 16.54 -14.21 10.24
C PHE A 161 15.38 -14.90 9.51
N MET A 162 14.23 -14.23 9.38
CA MET A 162 13.02 -14.77 8.72
C MET A 162 12.52 -16.09 9.34
N THR A 163 12.76 -16.31 10.62
CA THR A 163 12.39 -17.54 11.31
C THR A 163 10.88 -17.68 11.48
N MET A 164 10.17 -16.56 11.56
CA MET A 164 8.72 -16.52 11.68
C MET A 164 8.16 -15.21 11.09
N GLY A 165 6.98 -15.28 10.49
CA GLY A 165 6.16 -14.14 10.15
C GLY A 165 4.90 -14.10 11.00
N HIS A 166 4.42 -12.93 11.34
CA HIS A 166 3.15 -12.77 12.06
C HIS A 166 2.24 -11.78 11.34
N VAL A 167 0.95 -12.06 11.42
CA VAL A 167 -0.11 -11.17 10.96
C VAL A 167 -1.18 -11.15 12.04
N ILE A 168 -1.50 -9.95 12.52
CA ILE A 168 -2.55 -9.73 13.52
C ILE A 168 -3.61 -8.84 12.89
N VAL A 169 -4.86 -9.29 12.95
CA VAL A 169 -6.02 -8.48 12.54
C VAL A 169 -6.72 -8.00 13.79
N ALA A 170 -6.82 -6.71 13.97
CA ALA A 170 -7.44 -6.09 15.12
C ALA A 170 -8.53 -5.10 14.73
N ASN A 171 -9.54 -5.01 15.55
CA ASN A 171 -10.53 -3.93 15.54
C ASN A 171 -10.60 -3.31 16.94
N LYS A 172 -11.42 -2.30 17.08
CA LYS A 172 -11.56 -1.55 18.36
C LYS A 172 -11.84 -2.46 19.56
N ASN A 173 -12.62 -3.52 19.39
CA ASN A 173 -13.02 -4.43 20.48
C ASN A 173 -11.86 -5.31 20.96
N TYR A 174 -10.89 -5.61 20.07
CA TYR A 174 -9.74 -6.45 20.38
C TYR A 174 -8.48 -5.67 20.76
N ALA A 175 -8.48 -4.35 20.58
CA ALA A 175 -7.31 -3.51 20.88
C ALA A 175 -6.88 -3.63 22.35
N ASP A 176 -7.83 -3.78 23.28
CA ASP A 176 -7.55 -3.91 24.71
C ASP A 176 -6.80 -5.20 25.04
N TYR A 177 -7.15 -6.31 24.42
CA TYR A 177 -6.48 -7.61 24.63
C TYR A 177 -5.05 -7.65 24.09
N LEU A 178 -4.74 -6.80 23.12
CA LEU A 178 -3.43 -6.79 22.47
C LEU A 178 -2.45 -5.80 23.09
N ILE A 179 -2.94 -4.86 23.89
CA ILE A 179 -2.12 -3.84 24.57
C ILE A 179 -1.78 -4.29 26.00
N GLY A 180 -2.58 -5.21 26.56
CA GLY A 180 -2.55 -5.96 27.85
C GLY A 180 -1.75 -5.54 28.95
#